data_de43b75727fa50915e3002ddf1f78d0a
#
_entry.id   de43b75727fa50915e3002ddf1f78d0a
#
_cell.length_a   1.000
_cell.length_b   1.000
_cell.length_c   1.000
_cell.angle_alpha   90.00
_cell.angle_beta   90.00
_cell.angle_gamma   90.00
#
_symmetry.space_group_name_H-M   'P 1'
#
loop_
_entity.id
_entity.type
_entity.pdbx_description
1 polymer ?
#
loop_
_entity_poly.entity_id
_entity_poly.type
_entity_poly.pdbx_seq_one_letter_code
_entity_poly.pdbx_strand_id
1 'polypeptide(L)'
;MKTIEIIGYKRANLGKQEAKKFRREANAPCVLYGGQEQVHFYTPMALLRDLVYTPDAHFVHLTIEGMAYQCILQDIQFHPVSEMILHVDFLQIFDKKKIKMQIPTMLIGKAPGVIQGGTLAKKLRKLPVLAYPKDMPAQIQVDVAALELGQMVRVRDIKTEHYTILASPSIPVASVEIPRALRSAAGKVEDVEAAPSKEK
;
A
#
# COMPACT_ATOMS: atom_id res chain seq x y z
N MET A 1 -7.76 13.09 0.93
CA MET A 1 -7.98 11.70 0.43
C MET A 1 -9.34 11.60 -0.24
N LYS A 2 -9.51 10.66 -1.16
CA LYS A 2 -10.83 10.35 -1.76
C LYS A 2 -11.67 9.54 -0.76
N THR A 3 -12.98 9.73 -0.79
CA THR A 3 -13.94 8.97 0.04
C THR A 3 -14.81 8.11 -0.86
N ILE A 4 -15.02 6.86 -0.47
CA ILE A 4 -15.88 5.90 -1.18
C ILE A 4 -17.10 5.65 -0.30
N GLU A 5 -18.30 5.69 -0.91
CA GLU A 5 -19.54 5.37 -0.23
C GLU A 5 -19.90 3.90 -0.39
N ILE A 6 -20.19 3.23 0.71
CA ILE A 6 -20.56 1.81 0.74
C ILE A 6 -21.83 1.64 1.56
N ILE A 7 -22.78 0.88 1.02
CA ILE A 7 -24.02 0.52 1.72
C ILE A 7 -23.87 -0.89 2.29
N GLY A 8 -24.15 -1.04 3.57
CA GLY A 8 -24.15 -2.31 4.27
C GLY A 8 -25.51 -2.66 4.87
N TYR A 9 -25.76 -3.94 5.03
CA TYR A 9 -26.95 -4.50 5.63
C TYR A 9 -26.58 -5.29 6.89
N LYS A 10 -27.21 -4.98 8.02
CA LYS A 10 -26.92 -5.65 9.29
C LYS A 10 -27.24 -7.15 9.18
N ARG A 11 -26.40 -7.98 9.76
CA ARG A 11 -26.62 -9.43 9.82
C ARG A 11 -27.47 -9.78 11.03
N ALA A 12 -28.60 -10.48 10.80
CA ALA A 12 -29.46 -10.97 11.86
C ALA A 12 -28.82 -12.15 12.62
N ASN A 13 -28.20 -13.07 11.87
CA ASN A 13 -27.58 -14.26 12.43
C ASN A 13 -26.07 -14.30 12.12
N LEU A 14 -25.31 -14.80 13.08
CA LEU A 14 -23.87 -14.98 12.95
C LEU A 14 -23.57 -16.49 12.91
N GLY A 15 -22.86 -16.93 11.87
CA GLY A 15 -22.48 -18.33 11.78
C GLY A 15 -21.88 -18.72 10.44
N LYS A 16 -21.34 -19.96 10.39
CA LYS A 16 -20.65 -20.52 9.23
C LYS A 16 -21.58 -20.72 8.01
N GLN A 17 -22.78 -21.23 8.27
CA GLN A 17 -23.73 -21.54 7.21
C GLN A 17 -24.21 -20.27 6.50
N GLU A 18 -24.56 -19.25 7.27
CA GLU A 18 -25.02 -17.99 6.75
C GLU A 18 -23.91 -17.22 5.99
N ALA A 19 -22.69 -17.18 6.54
CA ALA A 19 -21.55 -16.62 5.84
C ALA A 19 -21.27 -17.33 4.49
N LYS A 20 -21.47 -18.66 4.41
CA LYS A 20 -21.36 -19.42 3.18
C LYS A 20 -22.47 -19.06 2.17
N LYS A 21 -23.68 -18.80 2.66
CA LYS A 21 -24.81 -18.36 1.83
C LYS A 21 -24.53 -16.99 1.23
N PHE A 22 -24.15 -15.99 2.03
CA PHE A 22 -23.82 -14.66 1.52
C PHE A 22 -22.74 -14.67 0.45
N ARG A 23 -21.67 -15.44 0.63
CA ARG A 23 -20.60 -15.55 -0.39
C ARG A 23 -21.08 -16.17 -1.69
N ARG A 24 -22.04 -17.11 -1.67
CA ARG A 24 -22.66 -17.68 -2.86
C ARG A 24 -23.54 -16.67 -3.60
N GLU A 25 -24.15 -15.74 -2.88
CA GLU A 25 -24.99 -14.66 -3.40
C GLU A 25 -24.16 -13.41 -3.78
N ALA A 26 -22.83 -13.55 -3.94
CA ALA A 26 -21.90 -12.47 -4.24
C ALA A 26 -21.90 -11.31 -3.20
N ASN A 27 -22.22 -11.61 -1.94
CA ASN A 27 -22.13 -10.71 -0.81
C ASN A 27 -20.92 -11.05 0.06
N ALA A 28 -20.19 -10.04 0.49
CA ALA A 28 -19.07 -10.18 1.42
C ALA A 28 -19.54 -9.93 2.85
N PRO A 29 -19.33 -10.86 3.80
CA PRO A 29 -19.50 -10.61 5.21
C PRO A 29 -18.41 -9.64 5.70
N CYS A 30 -18.82 -8.62 6.46
CA CYS A 30 -17.96 -7.55 6.94
C CYS A 30 -18.17 -7.32 8.43
N VAL A 31 -17.17 -6.71 9.07
CA VAL A 31 -17.24 -6.24 10.43
C VAL A 31 -16.76 -4.79 10.53
N LEU A 32 -17.49 -3.96 11.27
CA LEU A 32 -17.07 -2.62 11.66
C LEU A 32 -16.75 -2.64 13.16
N TYR A 33 -15.55 -2.23 13.53
CA TYR A 33 -15.10 -2.15 14.92
C TYR A 33 -14.32 -0.86 15.19
N GLY A 34 -13.91 -0.66 16.43
CA GLY A 34 -13.18 0.54 16.89
C GLY A 34 -14.08 1.61 17.49
N GLY A 35 -15.41 1.49 17.34
CA GLY A 35 -16.43 2.30 18.02
C GLY A 35 -16.83 1.77 19.39
N GLN A 36 -18.05 2.12 19.82
CA GLN A 36 -18.63 1.61 21.08
C GLN A 36 -19.06 0.15 20.94
N GLU A 37 -19.60 -0.22 19.78
CA GLU A 37 -20.09 -1.57 19.47
C GLU A 37 -19.47 -2.11 18.20
N GLN A 38 -19.40 -3.45 18.11
CA GLN A 38 -19.04 -4.13 16.88
C GLN A 38 -20.31 -4.37 16.05
N VAL A 39 -20.29 -3.92 14.79
CA VAL A 39 -21.41 -4.09 13.88
C VAL A 39 -21.03 -5.13 12.82
N HIS A 40 -21.76 -6.25 12.81
CA HIS A 40 -21.64 -7.28 11.78
C HIS A 40 -22.64 -7.00 10.68
N PHE A 41 -22.13 -6.86 9.44
CA PHE A 41 -22.94 -6.55 8.28
C PHE A 41 -22.46 -7.32 7.05
N TYR A 42 -23.18 -7.22 5.97
CA TYR A 42 -22.76 -7.70 4.65
C TYR A 42 -22.97 -6.61 3.61
N THR A 43 -22.20 -6.67 2.56
CA THR A 43 -22.31 -5.74 1.42
C THR A 43 -22.08 -6.49 0.13
N PRO A 44 -22.71 -6.08 -0.99
CA PRO A 44 -22.42 -6.63 -2.31
C PRO A 44 -20.94 -6.47 -2.67
N MET A 45 -20.29 -7.54 -3.15
CA MET A 45 -18.86 -7.51 -3.54
C MET A 45 -18.56 -6.46 -4.60
N ALA A 46 -19.54 -6.13 -5.45
CA ALA A 46 -19.41 -5.10 -6.47
C ALA A 46 -19.07 -3.71 -5.90
N LEU A 47 -19.63 -3.36 -4.74
CA LEU A 47 -19.38 -2.06 -4.08
C LEU A 47 -17.98 -1.97 -3.46
N LEU A 48 -17.34 -3.11 -3.22
CA LEU A 48 -15.99 -3.18 -2.67
C LEU A 48 -14.91 -3.08 -3.76
N ARG A 49 -15.29 -3.17 -5.03
CA ARG A 49 -14.37 -3.23 -6.15
C ARG A 49 -13.42 -2.04 -6.19
N ASP A 50 -13.96 -0.84 -6.11
CA ASP A 50 -13.16 0.39 -6.21
C ASP A 50 -12.27 0.60 -4.98
N LEU A 51 -12.66 0.06 -3.82
CA LEU A 51 -11.88 0.11 -2.60
C LEU A 51 -10.71 -0.89 -2.61
N VAL A 52 -10.94 -2.08 -3.18
CA VAL A 52 -10.01 -3.22 -3.08
C VAL A 52 -8.99 -3.23 -4.21
N TYR A 53 -9.44 -2.99 -5.45
CA TYR A 53 -8.62 -3.15 -6.65
C TYR A 53 -7.92 -1.86 -7.11
N THR A 54 -8.08 -0.75 -6.37
CA THR A 54 -7.29 0.46 -6.60
C THR A 54 -6.07 0.52 -5.68
N PRO A 55 -4.94 1.01 -6.15
CA PRO A 55 -3.74 1.16 -5.32
C PRO A 55 -3.87 2.30 -4.31
N ASP A 56 -4.81 3.21 -4.49
CA ASP A 56 -4.98 4.42 -3.70
C ASP A 56 -5.47 4.11 -2.28
N ALA A 57 -5.17 5.02 -1.36
CA ALA A 57 -5.71 4.97 -0.01
C ALA A 57 -7.01 5.77 0.05
N HIS A 58 -8.08 5.18 0.58
CA HIS A 58 -9.40 5.78 0.64
C HIS A 58 -9.93 5.80 2.07
N PHE A 59 -10.71 6.83 2.38
CA PHE A 59 -11.67 6.77 3.48
C PHE A 59 -12.97 6.14 2.97
N VAL A 60 -13.69 5.47 3.84
CA VAL A 60 -14.96 4.83 3.52
C VAL A 60 -16.07 5.49 4.32
N HIS A 61 -17.11 5.93 3.62
CA HIS A 61 -18.36 6.36 4.22
C HIS A 61 -19.33 5.17 4.16
N LEU A 62 -19.47 4.49 5.28
CA LEU A 62 -20.28 3.29 5.39
C LEU A 62 -21.64 3.62 5.95
N THR A 63 -22.71 3.32 5.21
CA THR A 63 -24.10 3.50 5.64
C THR A 63 -24.70 2.13 5.97
N ILE A 64 -25.07 1.90 7.23
CA ILE A 64 -25.72 0.65 7.69
C ILE A 64 -27.08 1.01 8.28
N GLU A 65 -28.14 0.55 7.66
CA GLU A 65 -29.53 0.78 8.14
C GLU A 65 -29.84 2.27 8.45
N GLY A 66 -29.31 3.18 7.63
CA GLY A 66 -29.51 4.62 7.78
C GLY A 66 -28.54 5.32 8.76
N MET A 67 -27.68 4.57 9.44
CA MET A 67 -26.60 5.13 10.25
C MET A 67 -25.31 5.23 9.41
N ALA A 68 -24.70 6.40 9.42
CA ALA A 68 -23.47 6.69 8.68
C ALA A 68 -22.25 6.60 9.59
N TYR A 69 -21.22 5.86 9.14
CA TYR A 69 -19.96 5.67 9.84
C TYR A 69 -18.81 6.07 8.93
N GLN A 70 -17.84 6.81 9.47
CA GLN A 70 -16.55 7.02 8.81
C GLN A 70 -15.59 5.93 9.24
N CYS A 71 -15.01 5.23 8.28
CA CYS A 71 -14.12 4.11 8.55
C CYS A 71 -13.02 4.00 7.50
N ILE A 72 -12.05 3.13 7.78
CA ILE A 72 -11.02 2.71 6.84
C ILE A 72 -11.05 1.20 6.68
N LEU A 73 -10.59 0.75 5.52
CA LEU A 73 -10.32 -0.65 5.28
C LEU A 73 -9.07 -1.05 6.06
N GLN A 74 -9.21 -2.02 6.97
CA GLN A 74 -8.12 -2.50 7.79
C GLN A 74 -7.51 -3.78 7.25
N ASP A 75 -8.35 -4.78 6.93
CA ASP A 75 -7.91 -6.05 6.38
C ASP A 75 -8.94 -6.66 5.43
N ILE A 76 -8.47 -7.50 4.50
CA ILE A 76 -9.29 -8.23 3.54
C ILE A 76 -8.78 -9.65 3.43
N GLN A 77 -9.70 -10.60 3.47
CA GLN A 77 -9.40 -11.99 3.23
C GLN A 77 -9.94 -12.42 1.87
N PHE A 78 -9.08 -13.03 1.06
CA PHE A 78 -9.43 -13.57 -0.25
C PHE A 78 -9.41 -15.10 -0.25
N HIS A 79 -10.22 -15.68 -1.12
CA HIS A 79 -10.12 -17.11 -1.38
C HIS A 79 -8.91 -17.38 -2.29
N PRO A 80 -8.00 -18.32 -1.93
CA PRO A 80 -6.69 -18.48 -2.59
C PRO A 80 -6.75 -18.90 -4.06
N VAL A 81 -7.87 -19.48 -4.51
CA VAL A 81 -8.02 -19.97 -5.89
C VAL A 81 -8.97 -19.10 -6.71
N SER A 82 -10.11 -18.69 -6.12
CA SER A 82 -11.15 -17.93 -6.85
C SER A 82 -11.04 -16.43 -6.68
N GLU A 83 -10.12 -15.94 -5.82
CA GLU A 83 -9.93 -14.52 -5.48
C GLU A 83 -11.19 -13.81 -4.95
N MET A 84 -12.23 -14.57 -4.64
CA MET A 84 -13.46 -14.02 -4.03
C MET A 84 -13.14 -13.45 -2.64
N ILE A 85 -13.75 -12.32 -2.31
CA ILE A 85 -13.66 -11.72 -0.99
C ILE A 85 -14.37 -12.61 0.03
N LEU A 86 -13.63 -13.11 1.01
CA LEU A 86 -14.15 -13.95 2.10
C LEU A 86 -14.63 -13.15 3.29
N HIS A 87 -13.88 -12.10 3.65
CA HIS A 87 -14.18 -11.21 4.77
C HIS A 87 -13.53 -9.86 4.58
N VAL A 88 -14.15 -8.81 5.14
CA VAL A 88 -13.60 -7.45 5.13
C VAL A 88 -13.74 -6.82 6.50
N ASP A 89 -12.65 -6.26 6.99
CA ASP A 89 -12.55 -5.60 8.27
C ASP A 89 -12.49 -4.09 8.10
N PHE A 90 -13.45 -3.38 8.72
CA PHE A 90 -13.49 -1.93 8.74
C PHE A 90 -13.20 -1.41 10.15
N LEU A 91 -12.31 -0.45 10.24
CA LEU A 91 -12.01 0.27 11.48
C LEU A 91 -12.68 1.63 11.45
N GLN A 92 -13.55 1.90 12.43
CA GLN A 92 -14.17 3.22 12.60
C GLN A 92 -13.12 4.25 12.99
N ILE A 93 -13.17 5.42 12.34
CA ILE A 93 -12.25 6.52 12.59
C ILE A 93 -12.91 7.63 13.37
N PHE A 94 -12.11 8.31 14.20
CA PHE A 94 -12.48 9.46 15.00
C PHE A 94 -11.45 10.55 14.85
N ASP A 95 -11.87 11.80 14.74
CA ASP A 95 -10.98 12.95 14.53
C ASP A 95 -9.86 13.09 15.55
N LYS A 96 -10.11 12.64 16.80
CA LYS A 96 -9.17 12.77 17.93
C LYS A 96 -8.23 11.57 18.09
N LYS A 97 -8.35 10.52 17.29
CA LYS A 97 -7.52 9.31 17.39
C LYS A 97 -6.62 9.20 16.17
N LYS A 98 -5.34 8.90 16.40
CA LYS A 98 -4.40 8.56 15.33
C LYS A 98 -4.77 7.19 14.74
N ILE A 99 -4.70 7.09 13.43
CA ILE A 99 -4.98 5.86 12.69
C ILE A 99 -3.73 5.40 11.96
N LYS A 100 -3.56 4.08 11.85
CA LYS A 100 -2.52 3.45 11.05
C LYS A 100 -3.11 3.04 9.71
N MET A 101 -2.49 3.48 8.62
CA MET A 101 -2.98 3.19 7.27
C MET A 101 -1.83 2.88 6.32
N GLN A 102 -2.07 2.02 5.34
CA GLN A 102 -1.10 1.70 4.29
C GLN A 102 -1.25 2.71 3.15
N ILE A 103 -0.30 3.63 3.02
CA ILE A 103 -0.33 4.70 2.01
C ILE A 103 0.57 4.33 0.84
N PRO A 104 0.08 4.47 -0.42
CA PRO A 104 0.88 4.20 -1.60
C PRO A 104 2.02 5.20 -1.75
N THR A 105 3.18 4.72 -2.23
CA THR A 105 4.31 5.56 -2.56
C THR A 105 4.25 5.97 -4.03
N MET A 106 4.54 7.23 -4.34
CA MET A 106 4.67 7.76 -5.69
C MET A 106 6.10 8.26 -5.90
N LEU A 107 6.75 7.78 -6.96
CA LEU A 107 8.09 8.22 -7.32
C LEU A 107 7.98 9.48 -8.17
N ILE A 108 8.73 10.53 -7.83
CA ILE A 108 8.74 11.83 -8.52
C ILE A 108 10.16 12.12 -9.02
N GLY A 109 10.25 12.72 -10.19
CA GLY A 109 11.53 13.06 -10.84
C GLY A 109 12.01 12.00 -11.82
N LYS A 110 13.12 12.30 -12.51
CA LYS A 110 13.81 11.39 -13.43
C LYS A 110 15.18 11.07 -12.84
N ALA A 111 15.40 9.81 -12.49
CA ALA A 111 16.68 9.35 -11.95
C ALA A 111 17.76 9.37 -13.06
N PRO A 112 18.89 10.07 -12.88
CA PRO A 112 20.02 10.06 -13.85
C PRO A 112 20.57 8.65 -14.03
N GLY A 113 20.54 7.79 -13.03
CA GLY A 113 20.95 6.40 -13.17
C GLY A 113 20.09 5.59 -14.16
N VAL A 114 18.83 5.96 -14.38
CA VAL A 114 17.98 5.33 -15.41
C VAL A 114 18.42 5.77 -16.81
N ILE A 115 18.81 7.04 -16.99
CA ILE A 115 19.33 7.57 -18.25
C ILE A 115 20.63 6.86 -18.62
N GLN A 116 21.45 6.48 -17.65
CA GLN A 116 22.68 5.70 -17.80
C GLN A 116 22.44 4.21 -18.04
N GLY A 117 21.20 3.77 -18.22
CA GLY A 117 20.82 2.38 -18.50
C GLY A 117 20.48 1.52 -17.28
N GLY A 118 20.34 2.12 -16.09
CA GLY A 118 19.85 1.45 -14.90
C GLY A 118 18.34 1.19 -14.95
N THR A 119 17.87 0.26 -14.13
CA THR A 119 16.44 -0.05 -13.97
C THR A 119 15.94 0.48 -12.62
N LEU A 120 14.92 1.36 -12.64
CA LEU A 120 14.29 1.87 -11.43
C LEU A 120 13.38 0.79 -10.85
N ALA A 121 13.74 0.27 -9.67
CA ALA A 121 12.97 -0.72 -8.95
C ALA A 121 12.28 -0.08 -7.73
N LYS A 122 10.95 -0.13 -7.70
CA LYS A 122 10.15 0.26 -6.55
C LYS A 122 10.06 -0.93 -5.58
N LYS A 123 10.80 -0.88 -4.46
CA LYS A 123 10.87 -1.96 -3.47
C LYS A 123 9.64 -2.01 -2.56
N LEU A 124 9.14 -0.84 -2.14
CA LEU A 124 7.94 -0.72 -1.32
C LEU A 124 6.86 0.04 -2.06
N ARG A 125 5.75 -0.64 -2.33
CA ARG A 125 4.58 -0.03 -3.00
C ARG A 125 3.71 0.78 -2.05
N LYS A 126 3.61 0.35 -0.78
CA LYS A 126 2.85 1.01 0.29
C LYS A 126 3.72 1.12 1.53
N LEU A 127 3.52 2.18 2.31
CA LEU A 127 4.19 2.40 3.59
C LEU A 127 3.16 2.54 4.71
N PRO A 128 3.37 1.90 5.88
CA PRO A 128 2.50 2.08 7.04
C PRO A 128 2.73 3.46 7.65
N VAL A 129 1.69 4.27 7.70
CA VAL A 129 1.69 5.64 8.21
C VAL A 129 0.77 5.75 9.41
N LEU A 130 1.19 6.47 10.44
CA LEU A 130 0.42 6.85 11.61
C LEU A 130 0.18 8.36 11.58
N ALA A 131 -1.07 8.78 11.47
CA ALA A 131 -1.46 10.19 11.49
C ALA A 131 -2.88 10.38 12.00
N TYR A 132 -3.28 11.63 12.25
CA TYR A 132 -4.70 11.95 12.42
C TYR A 132 -5.42 11.89 11.08
N PRO A 133 -6.73 11.61 11.05
CA PRO A 133 -7.49 11.51 9.79
C PRO A 133 -7.36 12.75 8.90
N LYS A 134 -7.25 13.94 9.48
CA LYS A 134 -7.09 15.22 8.77
C LYS A 134 -5.72 15.38 8.10
N ASP A 135 -4.68 14.83 8.74
CA ASP A 135 -3.28 14.97 8.31
C ASP A 135 -2.80 13.78 7.47
N MET A 136 -3.70 12.83 7.16
CA MET A 136 -3.36 11.63 6.42
C MET A 136 -3.12 11.95 4.93
N PRO A 137 -1.91 11.71 4.39
CA PRO A 137 -1.62 11.96 2.98
C PRO A 137 -2.30 10.92 2.09
N ALA A 138 -2.74 11.32 0.90
CA ALA A 138 -3.28 10.40 -0.10
C ALA A 138 -2.19 9.52 -0.73
N GLN A 139 -0.97 10.07 -0.87
CA GLN A 139 0.20 9.41 -1.45
C GLN A 139 1.46 9.96 -0.80
N ILE A 140 2.48 9.13 -0.66
CA ILE A 140 3.81 9.55 -0.19
C ILE A 140 4.69 9.79 -1.41
N GLN A 141 5.13 11.02 -1.56
CA GLN A 141 6.02 11.44 -2.64
C GLN A 141 7.46 11.08 -2.29
N VAL A 142 8.12 10.35 -3.17
CA VAL A 142 9.53 9.94 -3.02
C VAL A 142 10.31 10.52 -4.20
N ASP A 143 11.19 11.47 -3.91
CA ASP A 143 12.03 12.07 -4.94
C ASP A 143 13.16 11.11 -5.33
N VAL A 144 13.26 10.84 -6.65
CA VAL A 144 14.29 9.99 -7.23
C VAL A 144 15.24 10.76 -8.16
N ALA A 145 15.12 12.11 -8.25
CA ALA A 145 15.89 12.94 -9.17
C ALA A 145 17.39 12.91 -8.89
N ALA A 146 17.82 12.58 -7.68
CA ALA A 146 19.22 12.49 -7.30
C ALA A 146 19.80 11.07 -7.38
N LEU A 147 19.02 10.07 -7.84
CA LEU A 147 19.46 8.67 -7.82
C LEU A 147 20.34 8.32 -9.02
N GLU A 148 21.58 7.97 -8.72
CA GLU A 148 22.54 7.40 -9.68
C GLU A 148 22.46 5.87 -9.74
N LEU A 149 23.29 5.25 -10.60
CA LEU A 149 23.40 3.80 -10.72
C LEU A 149 23.80 3.16 -9.38
N GLY A 150 23.05 2.14 -8.96
CA GLY A 150 23.31 1.41 -7.72
C GLY A 150 22.84 2.12 -6.44
N GLN A 151 22.37 3.36 -6.52
CA GLN A 151 21.88 4.08 -5.35
C GLN A 151 20.44 3.72 -5.00
N MET A 152 20.05 4.01 -3.74
CA MET A 152 18.72 3.75 -3.20
C MET A 152 18.24 4.88 -2.28
N VAL A 153 16.93 5.15 -2.30
CA VAL A 153 16.24 6.00 -1.32
C VAL A 153 15.70 5.10 -0.22
N ARG A 154 15.96 5.46 1.02
CA ARG A 154 15.47 4.76 2.21
C ARG A 154 14.33 5.54 2.86
N VAL A 155 13.59 4.87 3.78
CA VAL A 155 12.49 5.50 4.52
C VAL A 155 12.93 6.77 5.25
N ARG A 156 14.15 6.82 5.83
CA ARG A 156 14.71 7.99 6.52
C ARG A 156 14.88 9.22 5.63
N ASP A 157 15.01 9.03 4.32
CA ASP A 157 15.28 10.10 3.35
C ASP A 157 13.97 10.79 2.89
N ILE A 158 12.82 10.27 3.31
CA ILE A 158 11.50 10.79 2.99
C ILE A 158 11.16 11.93 3.97
N LYS A 159 10.82 13.09 3.44
CA LYS A 159 10.35 14.22 4.25
C LYS A 159 8.93 13.94 4.77
N THR A 160 8.74 14.03 6.08
CA THR A 160 7.45 13.85 6.76
C THR A 160 7.13 15.09 7.56
N GLU A 161 5.99 15.76 7.29
CA GLU A 161 5.64 17.01 8.00
C GLU A 161 4.63 16.77 9.13
N HIS A 162 3.52 16.08 8.85
CA HIS A 162 2.40 15.91 9.80
C HIS A 162 2.08 14.46 10.13
N TYR A 163 2.87 13.51 9.64
CA TYR A 163 2.63 12.08 9.82
C TYR A 163 3.91 11.33 10.17
N THR A 164 3.77 10.17 10.77
CA THR A 164 4.91 9.31 11.14
C THR A 164 4.87 8.02 10.33
N ILE A 165 5.99 7.67 9.69
CA ILE A 165 6.13 6.38 8.99
C ILE A 165 6.56 5.33 10.02
N LEU A 166 5.80 4.23 10.13
CA LEU A 166 6.07 3.15 11.08
C LEU A 166 7.06 2.10 10.56
N ALA A 167 7.53 2.24 9.33
CA ALA A 167 8.53 1.35 8.76
C ALA A 167 9.94 1.69 9.30
N SER A 168 10.83 0.68 9.34
CA SER A 168 12.22 0.90 9.77
C SER A 168 12.93 1.90 8.85
N PRO A 169 13.70 2.87 9.41
CA PRO A 169 14.38 3.89 8.62
C PRO A 169 15.37 3.35 7.58
N SER A 170 15.92 2.17 7.82
CA SER A 170 16.92 1.54 6.94
C SER A 170 16.34 0.85 5.71
N ILE A 171 15.04 0.64 5.64
CA ILE A 171 14.39 -0.09 4.54
C ILE A 171 14.45 0.74 3.25
N PRO A 172 14.91 0.17 2.12
CA PRO A 172 14.91 0.85 0.83
C PRO A 172 13.48 0.92 0.27
N VAL A 173 13.09 2.10 -0.20
CA VAL A 173 11.78 2.35 -0.84
C VAL A 173 11.88 2.23 -2.35
N ALA A 174 12.93 2.81 -2.93
CA ALA A 174 13.25 2.73 -4.35
C ALA A 174 14.75 2.58 -4.55
N SER A 175 15.18 1.90 -5.60
CA SER A 175 16.58 1.74 -5.97
C SER A 175 16.75 1.74 -7.49
N VAL A 176 17.91 2.22 -7.96
CA VAL A 176 18.32 2.04 -9.35
C VAL A 176 19.24 0.84 -9.44
N GLU A 177 18.77 -0.23 -10.04
CA GLU A 177 19.54 -1.46 -10.21
C GLU A 177 20.37 -1.41 -11.47
N ILE A 178 21.61 -1.94 -11.40
CA ILE A 178 22.51 -2.07 -12.55
C ILE A 178 22.18 -3.36 -13.28
N PRO A 179 21.72 -3.33 -14.54
CA PRO A 179 21.48 -4.54 -15.34
C PRO A 179 22.72 -5.39 -15.50
N ARG A 180 22.54 -6.71 -15.66
CA ARG A 180 23.65 -7.67 -15.84
C ARG A 180 24.57 -7.30 -17.02
N ALA A 181 24.00 -6.79 -18.10
CA ALA A 181 24.76 -6.37 -19.28
C ALA A 181 25.76 -5.24 -18.97
N LEU A 182 25.38 -4.25 -18.16
CA LEU A 182 26.29 -3.20 -17.72
C LEU A 182 27.32 -3.67 -16.70
N ARG A 183 26.97 -4.61 -15.81
CA ARG A 183 27.93 -5.22 -14.89
C ARG A 183 29.02 -5.99 -15.62
N SER A 184 28.67 -6.77 -16.64
CA SER A 184 29.65 -7.53 -17.42
C SER A 184 30.55 -6.63 -18.28
N ALA A 185 30.05 -5.47 -18.72
CA ALA A 185 30.86 -4.49 -19.44
C ALA A 185 31.85 -3.76 -18.52
N ALA A 186 31.43 -3.39 -17.30
CA ALA A 186 32.29 -2.77 -16.30
C ALA A 186 33.40 -3.70 -15.81
N GLY A 187 33.08 -4.99 -15.53
CA GLY A 187 34.06 -5.99 -15.11
C GLY A 187 35.11 -6.33 -16.17
N LYS A 188 34.79 -6.18 -17.48
CA LYS A 188 35.78 -6.37 -18.54
C LYS A 188 36.79 -5.19 -18.67
N VAL A 189 36.42 -4.01 -18.20
CA VAL A 189 37.31 -2.85 -18.23
C VAL A 189 38.35 -2.90 -17.11
N GLU A 190 38.00 -3.41 -15.93
CA GLU A 190 38.94 -3.58 -14.81
C GLU A 190 40.00 -4.67 -15.06
N ASP A 191 39.63 -5.75 -15.77
CA ASP A 191 40.58 -6.83 -16.10
C ASP A 191 41.62 -6.46 -17.19
N VAL A 192 41.37 -5.40 -17.97
CA VAL A 192 42.30 -4.92 -19.02
C VAL A 192 43.33 -3.94 -18.47
N GLU A 193 43.03 -3.23 -17.36
CA GLU A 193 43.94 -2.27 -16.75
C GLU A 193 44.92 -2.89 -15.71
N ALA A 194 44.70 -4.14 -15.36
CA ALA A 194 45.53 -4.89 -14.39
C ALA A 194 46.60 -5.78 -15.03
N ALA A 195 46.89 -5.66 -16.34
CA ALA A 195 47.98 -6.41 -16.96
C ALA A 195 49.34 -5.70 -16.73
N PRO A 196 50.27 -6.28 -15.94
CA PRO A 196 51.57 -5.66 -15.74
C PRO A 196 52.39 -5.77 -17.00
N SER A 197 52.83 -4.63 -17.54
CA SER A 197 53.87 -4.53 -18.57
C SER A 197 55.17 -5.14 -17.99
N LYS A 198 55.42 -6.41 -18.33
CA LYS A 198 56.75 -6.97 -18.22
C LYS A 198 57.55 -6.48 -19.45
N GLU A 199 58.37 -5.46 -19.23
CA GLU A 199 59.47 -5.16 -20.09
C GLU A 199 60.78 -5.66 -19.45
N LYS A 200 61.62 -6.16 -20.32
CA LYS A 200 62.91 -6.80 -20.11
C LYS A 200 63.90 -5.99 -19.28
#